data_264ab6afbf330733e21f4c9e563aaa88
#
_entry.id   264ab6afbf330733e21f4c9e563aaa88
#
_cell.length_a   1.000
_cell.length_b   1.000
_cell.length_c   1.000
_cell.angle_alpha   90.00
_cell.angle_beta   90.00
_cell.angle_gamma   90.00
#
_symmetry.space_group_name_H-M   'P 1'
#
loop_
_entity.id
_entity.type
_entity.pdbx_description
1 polymer ?
#
loop_
_entity_poly.entity_id
_entity_poly.type
_entity_poly.pdbx_seq_one_letter_code
_entity_poly.pdbx_strand_id
1 'polypeptide(L)'
;MTEILIGDFVIVLLIFLRIISMIVTAPVLGHNAFPMIAKIFLAMVIAYMVFLTIDKSAIAIDINLISLALSAAKEIITGIIMGFMLNFIFYGISFAGHLIGYDMGLMMAEVMNPLQEASNNVVGEVIYYVSMMIFILINGHHYIISAVVASFNVIPISRNTLTAPVVQMIVKYSFAVFTIAIKIASPVIVSFFLVHIAEGIISRVIPNIQVFFVTQPAKIALGFVFLSSLAPIYVFVIKNLLQNYESQLTEIIKTMGV
;
A
#
# COMPACT_ATOMS: atom_id res chain seq x y z
N MET A 1 -41.52 -16.18 0.14
CA MET A 1 -40.48 -16.69 1.03
C MET A 1 -39.16 -16.95 0.30
N THR A 2 -39.19 -17.67 -0.83
CA THR A 2 -37.99 -17.95 -1.67
C THR A 2 -37.36 -16.70 -2.25
N GLU A 3 -38.11 -15.70 -2.72
CA GLU A 3 -37.56 -14.44 -3.26
C GLU A 3 -36.84 -13.58 -2.20
N ILE A 4 -37.33 -13.57 -0.97
CA ILE A 4 -36.65 -12.87 0.14
C ILE A 4 -35.33 -13.54 0.46
N LEU A 5 -35.26 -14.88 0.48
CA LEU A 5 -34.04 -15.63 0.70
C LEU A 5 -33.01 -15.40 -0.42
N ILE A 6 -33.43 -15.29 -1.66
CA ILE A 6 -32.56 -15.01 -2.83
C ILE A 6 -32.01 -13.57 -2.72
N GLY A 7 -32.88 -12.60 -2.40
CA GLY A 7 -32.46 -11.20 -2.20
C GLY A 7 -31.43 -11.04 -1.09
N ASP A 8 -31.65 -11.65 0.06
CA ASP A 8 -30.71 -11.62 1.19
C ASP A 8 -29.38 -12.28 0.84
N PHE A 9 -29.38 -13.40 0.12
CA PHE A 9 -28.17 -14.06 -0.35
C PHE A 9 -27.37 -13.16 -1.31
N VAL A 10 -28.04 -12.50 -2.25
CA VAL A 10 -27.37 -11.57 -3.20
C VAL A 10 -26.77 -10.38 -2.46
N ILE A 11 -27.46 -9.82 -1.45
CA ILE A 11 -26.91 -8.74 -0.64
C ILE A 11 -25.62 -9.19 0.07
N VAL A 12 -25.65 -10.34 0.74
CA VAL A 12 -24.44 -10.89 1.42
C VAL A 12 -23.30 -11.11 0.42
N LEU A 13 -23.61 -11.61 -0.77
CA LEU A 13 -22.60 -11.82 -1.81
C LEU A 13 -21.96 -10.50 -2.26
N LEU A 14 -22.74 -9.45 -2.50
CA LEU A 14 -22.25 -8.13 -2.90
C LEU A 14 -21.39 -7.50 -1.79
N ILE A 15 -21.82 -7.59 -0.54
CA ILE A 15 -21.04 -7.14 0.62
C ILE A 15 -19.71 -7.91 0.68
N PHE A 16 -19.74 -9.23 0.55
CA PHE A 16 -18.55 -10.07 0.53
C PHE A 16 -17.56 -9.68 -0.58
N LEU A 17 -18.06 -9.41 -1.80
CA LEU A 17 -17.22 -9.00 -2.94
C LEU A 17 -16.48 -7.69 -2.68
N ARG A 18 -17.11 -6.68 -2.07
CA ARG A 18 -16.44 -5.42 -1.68
C ARG A 18 -15.38 -5.67 -0.62
N ILE A 19 -15.70 -6.45 0.39
CA ILE A 19 -14.78 -6.72 1.51
C ILE A 19 -13.58 -7.54 1.05
N ILE A 20 -13.80 -8.63 0.29
CA ILE A 20 -12.69 -9.48 -0.15
C ILE A 20 -11.77 -8.76 -1.13
N SER A 21 -12.31 -7.96 -2.05
CA SER A 21 -11.51 -7.17 -2.98
C SER A 21 -10.66 -6.13 -2.26
N MET A 22 -11.19 -5.48 -1.22
CA MET A 22 -10.42 -4.58 -0.38
C MET A 22 -9.33 -5.32 0.43
N ILE A 23 -9.66 -6.44 1.09
CA ILE A 23 -8.68 -7.22 1.88
C ILE A 23 -7.53 -7.71 0.99
N VAL A 24 -7.82 -8.19 -0.21
CA VAL A 24 -6.79 -8.72 -1.14
C VAL A 24 -5.89 -7.60 -1.64
N THR A 25 -6.42 -6.40 -1.84
CA THR A 25 -5.65 -5.25 -2.35
C THR A 25 -5.08 -4.36 -1.24
N ALA A 26 -5.52 -4.49 0.01
CA ALA A 26 -5.02 -3.70 1.13
C ALA A 26 -3.58 -4.10 1.53
N PRO A 27 -2.77 -3.16 2.03
CA PRO A 27 -1.48 -3.49 2.60
C PRO A 27 -1.64 -4.41 3.82
N VAL A 28 -0.61 -5.17 4.16
CA VAL A 28 -0.56 -6.12 5.28
C VAL A 28 -1.54 -7.28 5.11
N LEU A 29 -2.86 -7.04 5.07
CA LEU A 29 -3.87 -8.10 4.93
C LEU A 29 -3.82 -8.79 3.55
N GLY A 30 -3.48 -8.04 2.50
CA GLY A 30 -3.32 -8.55 1.13
C GLY A 30 -1.99 -9.28 0.91
N HIS A 31 -1.02 -9.19 1.82
CA HIS A 31 0.30 -9.77 1.65
C HIS A 31 0.25 -11.29 1.42
N ASN A 32 1.20 -11.80 0.61
CA ASN A 32 1.24 -13.23 0.23
C ASN A 32 1.52 -14.17 1.41
N ALA A 33 2.11 -13.66 2.49
CA ALA A 33 2.30 -14.44 3.73
C ALA A 33 0.97 -14.82 4.41
N PHE A 34 -0.13 -14.14 4.09
CA PHE A 34 -1.44 -14.44 4.64
C PHE A 34 -2.18 -15.42 3.70
N PRO A 35 -2.53 -16.62 4.15
CA PRO A 35 -3.19 -17.63 3.31
C PRO A 35 -4.51 -17.09 2.73
N MET A 36 -4.77 -17.36 1.44
CA MET A 36 -6.00 -16.91 0.77
C MET A 36 -7.27 -17.40 1.47
N ILE A 37 -7.23 -18.62 2.01
CA ILE A 37 -8.35 -19.21 2.78
C ILE A 37 -8.68 -18.34 4.01
N ALA A 38 -7.66 -17.84 4.71
CA ALA A 38 -7.86 -16.98 5.87
C ALA A 38 -8.46 -15.62 5.48
N LYS A 39 -8.05 -15.04 4.34
CA LYS A 39 -8.63 -13.81 3.78
C LYS A 39 -10.10 -13.99 3.45
N ILE A 40 -10.45 -15.09 2.79
CA ILE A 40 -11.85 -15.43 2.43
C ILE A 40 -12.69 -15.61 3.68
N PHE A 41 -12.19 -16.36 4.67
CA PHE A 41 -12.90 -16.59 5.93
C PHE A 41 -13.14 -15.27 6.69
N LEU A 42 -12.11 -14.43 6.81
CA LEU A 42 -12.22 -13.10 7.43
C LEU A 42 -13.25 -12.22 6.71
N ALA A 43 -13.18 -12.18 5.37
CA ALA A 43 -14.14 -11.42 4.56
C ALA A 43 -15.59 -11.92 4.75
N MET A 44 -15.78 -13.24 4.85
CA MET A 44 -17.10 -13.85 5.05
C MET A 44 -17.69 -13.48 6.42
N VAL A 45 -16.86 -13.55 7.48
CA VAL A 45 -17.29 -13.17 8.84
C VAL A 45 -17.68 -11.69 8.90
N ILE A 46 -16.85 -10.81 8.33
CA ILE A 46 -17.16 -9.37 8.31
C ILE A 46 -18.39 -9.10 7.45
N ALA A 47 -18.53 -9.77 6.30
CA ALA A 47 -19.70 -9.60 5.43
C ALA A 47 -21.00 -9.99 6.13
N TYR A 48 -20.98 -11.08 6.89
CA TYR A 48 -22.13 -11.49 7.67
C TYR A 48 -22.47 -10.48 8.79
N MET A 49 -21.48 -9.93 9.48
CA MET A 49 -21.68 -8.91 10.50
C MET A 49 -22.27 -7.62 9.89
N VAL A 50 -21.74 -7.17 8.75
CA VAL A 50 -22.30 -6.01 8.04
C VAL A 50 -23.71 -6.24 7.58
N PHE A 51 -24.02 -7.43 7.05
CA PHE A 51 -25.37 -7.79 6.62
C PHE A 51 -26.41 -7.71 7.76
N LEU A 52 -26.01 -7.99 9.02
CA LEU A 52 -26.90 -7.87 10.17
C LEU A 52 -27.15 -6.42 10.60
N THR A 53 -26.25 -5.49 10.22
CA THR A 53 -26.32 -4.08 10.66
C THR A 53 -26.86 -3.13 9.61
N ILE A 54 -26.84 -3.53 8.33
CA ILE A 54 -27.23 -2.67 7.20
C ILE A 54 -28.76 -2.59 7.09
N ASP A 55 -29.28 -1.40 6.74
CA ASP A 55 -30.69 -1.23 6.42
C ASP A 55 -31.00 -1.81 5.03
N LYS A 56 -31.68 -2.94 5.02
CA LYS A 56 -32.05 -3.68 3.80
C LYS A 56 -33.15 -3.04 3.01
N SER A 57 -33.99 -2.20 3.65
CA SER A 57 -35.18 -1.59 3.03
C SER A 57 -34.80 -0.60 1.90
N ALA A 58 -33.60 -0.04 1.97
CA ALA A 58 -33.10 0.91 0.98
C ALA A 58 -32.40 0.25 -0.22
N ILE A 59 -32.25 -1.08 -0.22
CA ILE A 59 -31.49 -1.80 -1.23
C ILE A 59 -32.46 -2.44 -2.25
N ALA A 60 -32.65 -1.77 -3.38
CA ALA A 60 -33.39 -2.32 -4.51
C ALA A 60 -32.38 -3.02 -5.46
N ILE A 61 -32.36 -4.35 -5.46
CA ILE A 61 -31.51 -5.14 -6.38
C ILE A 61 -32.42 -5.73 -7.45
N ASP A 62 -32.12 -5.42 -8.71
CA ASP A 62 -32.70 -6.10 -9.85
C ASP A 62 -31.98 -7.46 -10.02
N ILE A 63 -32.74 -8.55 -9.93
CA ILE A 63 -32.24 -9.94 -9.97
C ILE A 63 -31.93 -10.39 -11.41
N ASN A 64 -31.92 -9.48 -12.39
CA ASN A 64 -31.48 -9.80 -13.74
C ASN A 64 -29.95 -10.10 -13.72
N LEU A 65 -29.54 -11.16 -14.44
CA LEU A 65 -28.15 -11.62 -14.48
C LEU A 65 -27.16 -10.52 -14.88
N ILE A 66 -27.52 -9.69 -15.86
CA ILE A 66 -26.66 -8.57 -16.32
C ILE A 66 -26.56 -7.48 -15.24
N SER A 67 -27.67 -7.11 -14.63
CA SER A 67 -27.72 -6.13 -13.54
C SER A 67 -26.91 -6.59 -12.33
N LEU A 68 -27.01 -7.88 -11.98
CA LEU A 68 -26.25 -8.48 -10.90
C LEU A 68 -24.75 -8.48 -11.19
N ALA A 69 -24.35 -8.84 -12.40
CA ALA A 69 -22.94 -8.82 -12.81
C ALA A 69 -22.35 -7.41 -12.76
N LEU A 70 -23.11 -6.40 -13.20
CA LEU A 70 -22.70 -4.99 -13.12
C LEU A 70 -22.59 -4.52 -11.68
N SER A 71 -23.52 -4.92 -10.81
CA SER A 71 -23.49 -4.61 -9.38
C SER A 71 -22.27 -5.26 -8.71
N ALA A 72 -22.01 -6.52 -9.00
CA ALA A 72 -20.82 -7.22 -8.50
C ALA A 72 -19.51 -6.54 -8.95
N ALA A 73 -19.42 -6.14 -10.22
CA ALA A 73 -18.26 -5.41 -10.73
C ALA A 73 -18.06 -4.06 -10.01
N LYS A 74 -19.12 -3.30 -9.76
CA LYS A 74 -19.05 -2.05 -9.00
C LYS A 74 -18.55 -2.26 -7.58
N GLU A 75 -19.01 -3.29 -6.89
CA GLU A 75 -18.58 -3.64 -5.54
C GLU A 75 -17.10 -4.03 -5.50
N ILE A 76 -16.64 -4.86 -6.45
CA ILE A 76 -15.24 -5.25 -6.59
C ILE A 76 -14.36 -4.01 -6.85
N ILE A 77 -14.75 -3.15 -7.78
CA ILE A 77 -14.02 -1.92 -8.11
C ILE A 77 -13.93 -1.01 -6.88
N THR A 78 -15.02 -0.84 -6.14
CA THR A 78 -15.05 -0.05 -4.90
C THR A 78 -14.03 -0.58 -3.90
N GLY A 79 -14.03 -1.88 -3.63
CA GLY A 79 -13.08 -2.49 -2.71
C GLY A 79 -11.63 -2.38 -3.20
N ILE A 80 -11.37 -2.61 -4.51
CA ILE A 80 -10.04 -2.45 -5.10
C ILE A 80 -9.54 -1.01 -4.93
N ILE A 81 -10.34 0.00 -5.25
CA ILE A 81 -9.94 1.40 -5.11
C ILE A 81 -9.57 1.69 -3.66
N MET A 82 -10.41 1.32 -2.69
CA MET A 82 -10.14 1.54 -1.27
C MET A 82 -8.82 0.87 -0.84
N GLY A 83 -8.65 -0.42 -1.13
CA GLY A 83 -7.44 -1.15 -0.77
C GLY A 83 -6.17 -0.66 -1.49
N PHE A 84 -6.28 -0.34 -2.79
CA PHE A 84 -5.17 0.15 -3.59
C PHE A 84 -4.67 1.53 -3.14
N MET A 85 -5.59 2.45 -2.82
CA MET A 85 -5.21 3.78 -2.34
C MET A 85 -4.43 3.72 -1.02
N LEU A 86 -4.72 2.72 -0.19
CA LEU A 86 -3.98 2.48 1.04
C LEU A 86 -2.55 2.02 0.78
N ASN A 87 -2.32 1.31 -0.32
CA ASN A 87 -0.98 0.85 -0.69
C ASN A 87 -0.03 1.99 -1.10
N PHE A 88 -0.52 3.15 -1.52
CA PHE A 88 0.36 4.24 -1.97
C PHE A 88 1.35 4.68 -0.89
N ILE A 89 0.96 4.68 0.39
CA ILE A 89 1.88 5.01 1.49
C ILE A 89 2.99 3.95 1.57
N PHE A 90 2.63 2.67 1.52
CA PHE A 90 3.59 1.58 1.59
C PHE A 90 4.50 1.53 0.35
N TYR A 91 3.97 1.83 -0.84
CA TYR A 91 4.78 1.97 -2.04
C TYR A 91 5.77 3.15 -1.92
N GLY A 92 5.35 4.28 -1.35
CA GLY A 92 6.24 5.40 -1.09
C GLY A 92 7.37 5.06 -0.12
N ILE A 93 7.06 4.32 0.93
CA ILE A 93 8.04 3.83 1.91
C ILE A 93 9.02 2.83 1.27
N SER A 94 8.49 1.85 0.53
CA SER A 94 9.32 0.87 -0.20
C SER A 94 10.21 1.55 -1.23
N PHE A 95 9.67 2.51 -1.98
CA PHE A 95 10.42 3.25 -2.98
C PHE A 95 11.54 4.10 -2.37
N ALA A 96 11.34 4.66 -1.16
CA ALA A 96 12.41 5.30 -0.41
C ALA A 96 13.58 4.34 -0.15
N GLY A 97 13.28 3.11 0.26
CA GLY A 97 14.30 2.08 0.47
C GLY A 97 15.01 1.69 -0.82
N HIS A 98 14.33 1.67 -1.96
CA HIS A 98 14.95 1.45 -3.26
C HIS A 98 15.93 2.57 -3.63
N LEU A 99 15.56 3.84 -3.40
CA LEU A 99 16.45 4.98 -3.62
C LEU A 99 17.70 4.90 -2.75
N ILE A 100 17.53 4.57 -1.46
CA ILE A 100 18.65 4.41 -0.53
C ILE A 100 19.58 3.26 -0.99
N GLY A 101 19.01 2.11 -1.31
CA GLY A 101 19.78 0.95 -1.78
C GLY A 101 20.51 1.20 -3.09
N TYR A 102 19.94 2.03 -3.98
CA TYR A 102 20.61 2.50 -5.19
C TYR A 102 21.88 3.31 -4.87
N ASP A 103 21.77 4.30 -3.99
CA ASP A 103 22.91 5.14 -3.58
C ASP A 103 23.99 4.32 -2.84
N MET A 104 23.59 3.33 -2.04
CA MET A 104 24.50 2.37 -1.43
C MET A 104 25.22 1.49 -2.47
N GLY A 105 24.71 1.42 -3.70
CA GLY A 105 25.25 0.60 -4.78
C GLY A 105 24.88 -0.88 -4.70
N LEU A 106 23.87 -1.25 -3.89
CA LEU A 106 23.41 -2.64 -3.78
C LEU A 106 22.81 -3.18 -5.09
N MET A 107 22.28 -2.30 -5.96
CA MET A 107 21.78 -2.69 -7.27
C MET A 107 22.85 -3.20 -8.24
N MET A 108 24.15 -2.96 -7.96
CA MET A 108 25.22 -3.55 -8.77
C MET A 108 25.25 -5.07 -8.71
N ALA A 109 24.84 -5.65 -7.59
CA ALA A 109 24.73 -7.11 -7.45
C ALA A 109 23.66 -7.68 -8.41
N GLU A 110 22.60 -6.91 -8.70
CA GLU A 110 21.53 -7.27 -9.63
C GLU A 110 22.01 -7.29 -11.09
N VAL A 111 22.77 -6.27 -11.47
CA VAL A 111 23.34 -6.16 -12.82
C VAL A 111 24.33 -7.30 -13.11
N MET A 112 25.02 -7.78 -12.09
CA MET A 112 26.02 -8.85 -12.23
C MET A 112 25.39 -10.26 -12.31
N ASN A 113 24.16 -10.44 -11.87
CA ASN A 113 23.49 -11.74 -11.90
C ASN A 113 22.01 -11.64 -12.38
N PRO A 114 21.79 -11.39 -13.68
CA PRO A 114 20.47 -11.18 -14.25
C PRO A 114 19.58 -12.43 -14.27
N LEU A 115 20.12 -13.61 -13.92
CA LEU A 115 19.36 -14.87 -13.87
C LEU A 115 18.62 -15.09 -12.53
N GLN A 116 18.87 -14.27 -11.54
CA GLN A 116 18.07 -14.26 -10.30
C GLN A 116 16.82 -13.39 -10.52
N GLU A 117 15.68 -14.04 -10.74
CA GLU A 117 14.36 -13.41 -11.00
C GLU A 117 13.84 -12.51 -9.88
N ALA A 118 14.48 -12.45 -8.74
CA ALA A 118 14.04 -11.68 -7.58
C ALA A 118 15.18 -10.87 -6.98
N SER A 119 15.60 -9.83 -7.69
CA SER A 119 16.43 -8.80 -7.07
C SER A 119 15.56 -7.74 -6.41
N ASN A 120 14.90 -8.11 -5.35
CA ASN A 120 14.29 -7.11 -4.50
C ASN A 120 15.40 -6.38 -3.75
N ASN A 121 15.42 -5.07 -3.86
CA ASN A 121 16.36 -4.26 -3.09
C ASN A 121 16.17 -4.52 -1.60
N VAL A 122 17.16 -5.18 -0.98
CA VAL A 122 17.10 -5.62 0.43
C VAL A 122 16.73 -4.47 1.37
N VAL A 123 17.22 -3.25 1.11
CA VAL A 123 16.90 -2.07 1.92
C VAL A 123 15.42 -1.72 1.80
N GLY A 124 14.88 -1.75 0.58
CA GLY A 124 13.46 -1.51 0.32
C GLY A 124 12.57 -2.51 1.04
N GLU A 125 12.92 -3.79 0.98
CA GLU A 125 12.19 -4.84 1.69
C GLU A 125 12.24 -4.68 3.21
N VAL A 126 13.42 -4.46 3.77
CA VAL A 126 13.57 -4.26 5.23
C VAL A 126 12.73 -3.10 5.71
N ILE A 127 12.80 -1.93 5.04
CA ILE A 127 12.00 -0.76 5.42
C ILE A 127 10.50 -1.04 5.24
N TYR A 128 10.11 -1.77 4.20
CA TYR A 128 8.72 -2.19 3.99
C TYR A 128 8.22 -3.09 5.13
N TYR A 129 8.96 -4.14 5.51
CA TYR A 129 8.56 -5.01 6.62
C TYR A 129 8.54 -4.28 7.97
N VAL A 130 9.48 -3.38 8.22
CA VAL A 130 9.44 -2.51 9.41
C VAL A 130 8.18 -1.65 9.41
N SER A 131 7.79 -1.09 8.27
CA SER A 131 6.55 -0.29 8.16
C SER A 131 5.30 -1.14 8.41
N MET A 132 5.27 -2.40 7.95
CA MET A 132 4.19 -3.35 8.25
C MET A 132 4.09 -3.64 9.75
N MET A 133 5.24 -3.85 10.42
CA MET A 133 5.27 -4.04 11.89
C MET A 133 4.72 -2.82 12.61
N ILE A 134 5.16 -1.62 12.25
CA ILE A 134 4.66 -0.36 12.84
C ILE A 134 3.15 -0.26 12.62
N PHE A 135 2.65 -0.57 11.42
CA PHE A 135 1.23 -0.53 11.12
C PHE A 135 0.39 -1.46 12.01
N ILE A 136 0.89 -2.68 12.25
CA ILE A 136 0.23 -3.61 13.17
C ILE A 136 0.26 -3.08 14.60
N LEU A 137 1.41 -2.54 15.05
CA LEU A 137 1.59 -2.02 16.41
C LEU A 137 0.68 -0.82 16.72
N ILE A 138 0.36 0.02 15.73
CA ILE A 138 -0.59 1.13 15.88
C ILE A 138 -2.05 0.71 15.66
N ASN A 139 -2.32 -0.61 15.56
CA ASN A 139 -3.65 -1.18 15.25
C ASN A 139 -4.23 -0.73 13.90
N GLY A 140 -3.37 -0.45 12.91
CA GLY A 140 -3.78 0.01 11.58
C GLY A 140 -4.73 -0.96 10.86
N HIS A 141 -4.62 -2.25 11.13
CA HIS A 141 -5.53 -3.27 10.60
C HIS A 141 -6.98 -3.09 11.08
N HIS A 142 -7.21 -2.57 12.29
CA HIS A 142 -8.56 -2.24 12.76
C HIS A 142 -9.15 -1.06 11.96
N TYR A 143 -8.32 -0.08 11.57
CA TYR A 143 -8.79 1.04 10.73
C TYR A 143 -9.24 0.56 9.34
N ILE A 144 -8.56 -0.43 8.76
CA ILE A 144 -9.00 -1.03 7.48
C ILE A 144 -10.39 -1.66 7.63
N ILE A 145 -10.59 -2.46 8.66
CA ILE A 145 -11.87 -3.14 8.91
C ILE A 145 -12.96 -2.11 9.18
N SER A 146 -12.70 -1.13 10.04
CA SER A 146 -13.67 -0.07 10.35
C SER A 146 -14.03 0.76 9.11
N ALA A 147 -13.04 1.04 8.25
CA ALA A 147 -13.26 1.81 7.02
C ALA A 147 -14.16 1.06 6.03
N VAL A 148 -13.93 -0.25 5.83
CA VAL A 148 -14.78 -1.02 4.92
C VAL A 148 -16.20 -1.13 5.45
N VAL A 149 -16.40 -1.31 6.75
CA VAL A 149 -17.72 -1.32 7.36
C VAL A 149 -18.41 0.05 7.20
N ALA A 150 -17.70 1.14 7.51
CA ALA A 150 -18.22 2.50 7.36
C ALA A 150 -18.53 2.86 5.90
N SER A 151 -17.85 2.25 4.93
CA SER A 151 -18.09 2.50 3.51
C SER A 151 -19.52 2.16 3.07
N PHE A 152 -20.16 1.17 3.70
CA PHE A 152 -21.55 0.79 3.36
C PHE A 152 -22.58 1.84 3.77
N ASN A 153 -22.27 2.68 4.76
CA ASN A 153 -23.13 3.78 5.16
C ASN A 153 -23.02 4.99 4.22
N VAL A 154 -21.87 5.17 3.58
CA VAL A 154 -21.59 6.33 2.71
C VAL A 154 -21.81 5.97 1.23
N ILE A 155 -21.46 4.76 0.84
CA ILE A 155 -21.56 4.25 -0.53
C ILE A 155 -22.57 3.10 -0.54
N PRO A 156 -23.85 3.37 -0.89
CA PRO A 156 -24.84 2.33 -0.99
C PRO A 156 -24.44 1.22 -1.97
N ILE A 157 -24.93 0.01 -1.72
CA ILE A 157 -24.65 -1.16 -2.57
C ILE A 157 -25.11 -0.88 -4.01
N SER A 158 -24.31 -1.32 -4.98
CA SER A 158 -24.56 -1.18 -6.42
C SER A 158 -24.45 0.25 -6.99
N ARG A 159 -24.01 1.23 -6.21
CA ARG A 159 -23.79 2.60 -6.72
C ARG A 159 -22.50 2.70 -7.54
N ASN A 160 -22.47 3.66 -8.47
CA ASN A 160 -21.26 3.90 -9.26
C ASN A 160 -20.27 4.75 -8.45
N THR A 161 -19.05 4.23 -8.26
CA THR A 161 -18.00 4.86 -7.45
C THR A 161 -16.90 5.52 -8.30
N LEU A 162 -16.89 5.29 -9.63
CA LEU A 162 -15.93 5.91 -10.54
C LEU A 162 -16.43 7.29 -10.98
N THR A 163 -16.23 8.27 -10.10
CA THR A 163 -16.54 9.69 -10.38
C THR A 163 -15.25 10.46 -10.69
N ALA A 164 -15.37 11.62 -11.36
CA ALA A 164 -14.21 12.46 -11.67
C ALA A 164 -13.40 12.87 -10.42
N PRO A 165 -14.02 13.22 -9.28
CA PRO A 165 -13.29 13.46 -8.02
C PRO A 165 -12.47 12.26 -7.53
N VAL A 166 -13.00 11.03 -7.66
CA VAL A 166 -12.27 9.81 -7.28
C VAL A 166 -11.03 9.61 -8.14
N VAL A 167 -11.14 9.81 -9.45
CA VAL A 167 -9.98 9.72 -10.37
C VAL A 167 -8.92 10.77 -10.00
N GLN A 168 -9.32 12.02 -9.74
CA GLN A 168 -8.40 13.06 -9.30
C GLN A 168 -7.70 12.70 -7.97
N MET A 169 -8.42 12.07 -7.06
CA MET A 169 -7.86 11.61 -5.79
C MET A 169 -6.83 10.50 -6.01
N ILE A 170 -7.11 9.51 -6.87
CA ILE A 170 -6.14 8.46 -7.23
C ILE A 170 -4.85 9.08 -7.78
N VAL A 171 -4.97 10.04 -8.69
CA VAL A 171 -3.82 10.77 -9.25
C VAL A 171 -3.06 11.52 -8.16
N LYS A 172 -3.74 12.25 -7.27
CA LYS A 172 -3.14 12.98 -6.13
C LYS A 172 -2.31 12.04 -5.23
N TYR A 173 -2.87 10.88 -4.84
CA TYR A 173 -2.18 9.92 -3.99
C TYR A 173 -1.04 9.19 -4.72
N SER A 174 -1.15 8.97 -6.03
CA SER A 174 -0.04 8.46 -6.84
C SER A 174 1.19 9.39 -6.78
N PHE A 175 1.00 10.70 -6.85
CA PHE A 175 2.08 11.67 -6.66
C PHE A 175 2.64 11.67 -5.23
N ALA A 176 1.80 11.39 -4.23
CA ALA A 176 2.24 11.31 -2.84
C ALA A 176 3.30 10.22 -2.64
N VAL A 177 3.28 9.13 -3.42
CA VAL A 177 4.30 8.06 -3.40
C VAL A 177 5.70 8.65 -3.58
N PHE A 178 5.90 9.49 -4.59
CA PHE A 178 7.20 10.13 -4.86
C PHE A 178 7.60 11.10 -3.75
N THR A 179 6.64 11.88 -3.25
CA THR A 179 6.88 12.84 -2.16
C THR A 179 7.30 12.13 -0.88
N ILE A 180 6.64 11.04 -0.53
CA ILE A 180 6.97 10.21 0.64
C ILE A 180 8.36 9.61 0.46
N ALA A 181 8.63 9.02 -0.71
CA ALA A 181 9.91 8.39 -1.01
C ALA A 181 11.08 9.36 -0.85
N ILE A 182 10.99 10.55 -1.47
CA ILE A 182 12.04 11.56 -1.38
C ILE A 182 12.21 12.07 0.06
N LYS A 183 11.12 12.31 0.80
CA LYS A 183 11.19 12.77 2.19
C LYS A 183 11.92 11.78 3.10
N ILE A 184 11.65 10.47 2.91
CA ILE A 184 12.28 9.42 3.72
C ILE A 184 13.74 9.22 3.28
N ALA A 185 14.02 9.20 1.98
CA ALA A 185 15.34 8.91 1.45
C ALA A 185 16.31 10.11 1.54
N SER A 186 15.80 11.36 1.60
CA SER A 186 16.59 12.59 1.50
C SER A 186 17.82 12.67 2.43
N PRO A 187 17.77 12.30 3.72
CA PRO A 187 18.96 12.43 4.58
C PRO A 187 20.08 11.50 4.12
N VAL A 188 19.75 10.32 3.60
CA VAL A 188 20.74 9.37 3.08
C VAL A 188 21.25 9.82 1.71
N ILE A 189 20.35 10.22 0.80
CA ILE A 189 20.72 10.73 -0.54
C ILE A 189 21.71 11.90 -0.42
N VAL A 190 21.42 12.88 0.47
CA VAL A 190 22.30 14.03 0.68
C VAL A 190 23.66 13.59 1.21
N SER A 191 23.70 12.62 2.13
CA SER A 191 24.95 12.09 2.67
C SER A 191 25.78 11.38 1.58
N PHE A 192 25.14 10.55 0.74
CA PHE A 192 25.83 9.88 -0.38
C PHE A 192 26.23 10.84 -1.49
N PHE A 193 25.51 11.93 -1.69
CA PHE A 193 25.94 12.97 -2.62
C PHE A 193 27.34 13.53 -2.26
N LEU A 194 27.62 13.72 -0.98
CA LEU A 194 28.95 14.12 -0.51
C LEU A 194 30.01 13.04 -0.78
N VAL A 195 29.64 11.75 -0.62
CA VAL A 195 30.52 10.63 -0.95
C VAL A 195 30.83 10.61 -2.46
N HIS A 196 29.83 10.84 -3.32
CA HIS A 196 30.03 10.90 -4.77
C HIS A 196 30.94 12.06 -5.19
N ILE A 197 30.83 13.23 -4.54
CA ILE A 197 31.77 14.34 -4.78
C ILE A 197 33.19 13.91 -4.40
N ALA A 198 33.39 13.28 -3.24
CA ALA A 198 34.70 12.79 -2.82
C ALA A 198 35.28 11.76 -3.81
N GLU A 199 34.46 10.81 -4.30
CA GLU A 199 34.85 9.86 -5.35
C GLU A 199 35.30 10.57 -6.64
N GLY A 200 34.58 11.61 -7.05
CA GLY A 200 34.93 12.42 -8.22
C GLY A 200 36.29 13.15 -8.06
N ILE A 201 36.59 13.64 -6.86
CA ILE A 201 37.91 14.26 -6.57
C ILE A 201 39.00 13.22 -6.58
N ILE A 202 38.80 12.07 -5.93
CA ILE A 202 39.79 10.98 -5.88
C ILE A 202 40.09 10.46 -7.29
N SER A 203 39.10 10.26 -8.14
CA SER A 203 39.28 9.79 -9.51
C SER A 203 40.10 10.75 -10.37
N ARG A 204 40.05 12.06 -10.08
CA ARG A 204 40.85 13.07 -10.75
C ARG A 204 42.33 13.05 -10.29
N VAL A 205 42.52 12.77 -9.01
CA VAL A 205 43.88 12.76 -8.42
C VAL A 205 44.63 11.45 -8.77
N ILE A 206 43.92 10.34 -8.81
CA ILE A 206 44.49 9.01 -9.05
C ILE A 206 43.72 8.31 -10.19
N PRO A 207 43.96 8.71 -11.46
CA PRO A 207 43.16 8.25 -12.59
C PRO A 207 43.37 6.75 -12.93
N ASN A 208 44.44 6.14 -12.45
CA ASN A 208 44.77 4.73 -12.72
C ASN A 208 43.99 3.74 -11.80
N ILE A 209 43.28 4.23 -10.78
CA ILE A 209 42.50 3.40 -9.90
C ILE A 209 41.02 3.45 -10.35
N GLN A 210 40.39 2.31 -10.46
CA GLN A 210 38.94 2.23 -10.65
C GLN A 210 38.24 2.56 -9.33
N VAL A 211 38.17 3.86 -9.01
CA VAL A 211 37.68 4.39 -7.72
C VAL A 211 36.34 3.78 -7.36
N PHE A 212 35.43 3.65 -8.34
CA PHE A 212 34.11 3.09 -8.16
C PHE A 212 34.12 1.71 -7.49
N PHE A 213 34.98 0.76 -7.96
CA PHE A 213 35.00 -0.58 -7.38
C PHE A 213 35.68 -0.62 -6.00
N VAL A 214 36.63 0.28 -5.74
CA VAL A 214 37.33 0.36 -4.45
C VAL A 214 36.42 0.96 -3.38
N THR A 215 35.60 1.94 -3.74
CA THR A 215 34.71 2.63 -2.78
C THR A 215 33.41 1.87 -2.53
N GLN A 216 33.02 0.92 -3.37
CA GLN A 216 31.77 0.19 -3.26
C GLN A 216 31.57 -0.50 -1.89
N PRO A 217 32.53 -1.29 -1.35
CA PRO A 217 32.38 -1.87 -0.01
C PRO A 217 32.23 -0.81 1.10
N ALA A 218 32.94 0.31 0.97
CA ALA A 218 32.86 1.41 1.92
C ALA A 218 31.47 2.09 1.88
N LYS A 219 30.90 2.27 0.70
CA LYS A 219 29.53 2.80 0.54
C LYS A 219 28.49 1.91 1.22
N ILE A 220 28.59 0.60 1.01
CA ILE A 220 27.67 -0.34 1.66
C ILE A 220 27.78 -0.24 3.18
N ALA A 221 29.00 -0.22 3.73
CA ALA A 221 29.22 -0.08 5.16
C ALA A 221 28.69 1.26 5.71
N LEU A 222 28.97 2.37 5.03
CA LEU A 222 28.43 3.69 5.37
C LEU A 222 26.91 3.72 5.31
N GLY A 223 26.31 3.11 4.31
CA GLY A 223 24.86 3.02 4.17
C GLY A 223 24.21 2.32 5.36
N PHE A 224 24.76 1.21 5.82
CA PHE A 224 24.26 0.54 7.04
C PHE A 224 24.46 1.39 8.30
N VAL A 225 25.55 2.13 8.40
CA VAL A 225 25.76 3.07 9.51
C VAL A 225 24.70 4.18 9.48
N PHE A 226 24.43 4.78 8.30
CA PHE A 226 23.38 5.78 8.16
C PHE A 226 21.99 5.22 8.48
N LEU A 227 21.65 4.06 7.94
CA LEU A 227 20.35 3.42 8.23
C LEU A 227 20.18 3.13 9.73
N SER A 228 21.23 2.64 10.39
CA SER A 228 21.19 2.36 11.83
C SER A 228 21.04 3.64 12.66
N SER A 229 21.78 4.70 12.31
CA SER A 229 21.74 5.97 13.04
C SER A 229 20.43 6.73 12.83
N LEU A 230 19.83 6.61 11.64
CA LEU A 230 18.58 7.26 11.27
C LEU A 230 17.33 6.41 11.59
N ALA A 231 17.51 5.15 12.02
CA ALA A 231 16.40 4.23 12.30
C ALA A 231 15.33 4.82 13.24
N PRO A 232 15.64 5.51 14.35
CA PRO A 232 14.63 6.15 15.20
C PRO A 232 13.81 7.22 14.47
N ILE A 233 14.45 7.97 13.58
CA ILE A 233 13.80 9.01 12.76
C ILE A 233 12.87 8.35 11.75
N TYR A 234 13.29 7.27 11.09
CA TYR A 234 12.46 6.54 10.16
C TYR A 234 11.23 5.95 10.84
N VAL A 235 11.39 5.32 12.01
CA VAL A 235 10.26 4.80 12.78
C VAL A 235 9.27 5.92 13.13
N PHE A 236 9.75 7.08 13.54
CA PHE A 236 8.91 8.24 13.86
C PHE A 236 8.17 8.77 12.62
N VAL A 237 8.87 8.95 11.50
CA VAL A 237 8.26 9.44 10.24
C VAL A 237 7.22 8.45 9.71
N ILE A 238 7.56 7.16 9.66
CA ILE A 238 6.65 6.11 9.20
C ILE A 238 5.42 6.03 10.10
N LYS A 239 5.60 6.08 11.42
CA LYS A 239 4.50 6.11 12.38
C LYS A 239 3.56 7.28 12.12
N ASN A 240 4.09 8.49 11.94
CA ASN A 240 3.28 9.68 11.66
C ASN A 240 2.54 9.59 10.32
N LEU A 241 3.18 9.05 9.27
CA LEU A 241 2.52 8.82 7.98
C LEU A 241 1.36 7.84 8.12
N LEU A 242 1.57 6.77 8.88
CA LEU A 242 0.56 5.73 9.09
C LEU A 242 -0.56 6.16 10.06
N GLN A 243 -0.30 7.05 11.01
CA GLN A 243 -1.34 7.60 11.88
C GLN A 243 -2.31 8.51 11.15
N ASN A 244 -1.87 9.20 10.09
CA ASN A 244 -2.75 9.99 9.23
C ASN A 244 -3.61 9.16 8.27
N TYR A 245 -3.43 7.84 8.30
CA TYR A 245 -4.09 6.88 7.43
C TYR A 245 -5.62 6.84 7.62
N GLU A 246 -6.11 6.96 8.85
CA GLU A 246 -7.52 6.98 9.18
C GLU A 246 -8.25 8.17 8.54
N SER A 247 -7.65 9.36 8.62
CA SER A 247 -8.21 10.57 8.00
C SER A 247 -8.26 10.46 6.48
N GLN A 248 -7.24 9.87 5.86
CA GLN A 248 -7.18 9.63 4.42
C GLN A 248 -8.24 8.62 3.98
N LEU A 249 -8.44 7.53 4.72
CA LEU A 249 -9.51 6.57 4.46
C LEU A 249 -10.89 7.21 4.49
N THR A 250 -11.13 8.03 5.50
CA THR A 250 -12.41 8.73 5.65
C THR A 250 -12.64 9.72 4.50
N GLU A 251 -11.59 10.43 4.03
CA GLU A 251 -11.65 11.32 2.87
C GLU A 251 -11.99 10.53 1.60
N ILE A 252 -11.35 9.38 1.39
CA ILE A 252 -11.60 8.50 0.24
C ILE A 252 -13.05 8.04 0.22
N ILE A 253 -13.56 7.51 1.33
CA ILE A 253 -14.91 6.99 1.42
C ILE A 253 -15.94 8.10 1.16
N LYS A 254 -15.75 9.29 1.74
CA LYS A 254 -16.63 10.44 1.51
C LYS A 254 -16.66 10.86 0.05
N THR A 255 -15.48 10.92 -0.61
CA THR A 255 -15.38 11.30 -2.03
C THR A 255 -16.03 10.28 -2.96
N MET A 256 -16.01 8.99 -2.57
CA MET A 256 -16.66 7.91 -3.33
C MET A 256 -18.18 7.86 -3.13
N GLY A 257 -18.70 8.47 -2.07
CA GLY A 257 -20.14 8.49 -1.75
C GLY A 257 -20.91 9.67 -2.34
N VAL A 258 -20.21 10.64 -2.91
CA VAL A 258 -20.77 11.81 -3.60
C VAL A 258 -20.87 11.53 -5.10
#